data_9eb41459461b5b55c758c3defb5e3fd7
#
_entry.id   9eb41459461b5b55c758c3defb5e3fd7
#
_cell.length_a   1.000
_cell.length_b   1.000
_cell.length_c   1.000
_cell.angle_alpha   90.00
_cell.angle_beta   90.00
_cell.angle_gamma   90.00
#
_symmetry.space_group_name_H-M   'P 1'
#
loop_
_entity.id
_entity.type
_entity.pdbx_description
1 polymer ?
#
loop_
_entity_poly.entity_id
_entity_poly.type
_entity_poly.pdbx_seq_one_letter_code
_entity_poly.pdbx_strand_id
1 'polypeptide(L)'
;HWLKVPNSTEKLEKTTEGTISFATENESVKVFAKPEPDGTFPGYVFDTEDHRNKKLEKEVKNDSSSDTITLNLYYKPTVLTVSKTVTGYNMEPNRSYEFTIKAVPPSGTDASTATITDGQIFIRKGTDDKVQNLTFTNNKATFNLAKDEFVDISCLPTGWTYTVTETDPGKNYKTSYKLNDSDATDGRAAEFKTSTTGNDEVTFTNASTVAPPETGRTIHDSEWILLLIVILVISAGGMTFLRKMKKRY
;
A
#
# COMPACT_ATOMS: atom_id res chain seq x y z
N HIS A 1 2.52 -8.49 -9.60
CA HIS A 1 3.02 -9.65 -8.83
C HIS A 1 1.86 -10.26 -8.07
N TRP A 2 1.50 -11.47 -8.41
CA TRP A 2 0.47 -12.24 -7.74
C TRP A 2 0.99 -12.68 -6.38
N LEU A 3 0.30 -12.30 -5.31
CA LEU A 3 0.50 -12.96 -4.02
C LEU A 3 0.08 -14.42 -4.18
N LYS A 4 1.02 -15.35 -4.04
CA LYS A 4 0.70 -16.75 -3.89
C LYS A 4 0.12 -16.92 -2.49
N VAL A 5 -1.20 -16.92 -2.41
CA VAL A 5 -1.90 -17.19 -1.15
C VAL A 5 -1.55 -18.64 -0.76
N PRO A 6 -1.09 -18.92 0.46
CA PRO A 6 -0.90 -20.27 0.93
C PRO A 6 -2.23 -21.03 0.80
N ASN A 7 -2.23 -22.20 0.19
CA ASN A 7 -3.40 -23.03 -0.10
C ASN A 7 -4.35 -22.52 -1.20
N SER A 8 -3.92 -21.67 -2.12
CA SER A 8 -4.71 -21.27 -3.31
C SER A 8 -4.95 -22.40 -4.33
N THR A 9 -4.93 -23.65 -3.89
CA THR A 9 -5.46 -24.79 -4.66
C THR A 9 -6.98 -24.89 -4.55
N GLU A 10 -7.62 -24.07 -3.71
CA GLU A 10 -9.07 -23.95 -3.76
C GLU A 10 -9.48 -23.28 -5.07
N LYS A 11 -10.03 -24.06 -5.95
CA LYS A 11 -10.76 -23.60 -7.11
C LYS A 11 -11.99 -22.83 -6.61
N LEU A 12 -12.07 -21.55 -6.94
CA LEU A 12 -13.31 -20.80 -6.77
C LEU A 12 -14.26 -21.27 -7.88
N GLU A 13 -15.04 -22.28 -7.60
CA GLU A 13 -15.95 -22.87 -8.57
C GLU A 13 -17.40 -22.52 -8.26
N LYS A 14 -18.05 -21.94 -9.26
CA LYS A 14 -19.49 -21.89 -9.36
C LYS A 14 -19.89 -22.44 -10.73
N THR A 15 -20.54 -23.57 -10.75
CA THR A 15 -21.00 -24.20 -11.99
C THR A 15 -22.43 -23.78 -12.29
N THR A 16 -22.69 -23.29 -13.47
CA THR A 16 -24.04 -23.07 -14.00
C THR A 16 -24.23 -24.01 -15.19
N GLU A 17 -25.20 -24.88 -15.11
CA GLU A 17 -25.59 -25.77 -16.20
C GLU A 17 -26.74 -25.17 -17.00
N GLY A 18 -26.70 -25.31 -18.30
CA GLY A 18 -27.74 -24.86 -19.20
C GLY A 18 -27.79 -25.70 -20.46
N THR A 19 -28.96 -25.81 -21.06
CA THR A 19 -29.15 -26.50 -22.34
C THR A 19 -29.42 -25.51 -23.44
N ILE A 20 -28.71 -25.63 -24.55
CA ILE A 20 -28.94 -24.86 -25.78
C ILE A 20 -29.66 -25.78 -26.77
N SER A 21 -30.77 -25.31 -27.30
CA SER A 21 -31.54 -26.03 -28.35
C SER A 21 -31.47 -25.25 -29.65
N PHE A 22 -31.23 -25.96 -30.73
CA PHE A 22 -31.20 -25.40 -32.07
C PHE A 22 -32.48 -25.75 -32.83
N ALA A 23 -33.00 -24.79 -33.61
CA ALA A 23 -34.22 -25.00 -34.38
C ALA A 23 -33.92 -25.63 -35.78
N THR A 24 -32.74 -25.38 -36.33
CA THR A 24 -32.35 -25.82 -37.67
C THR A 24 -30.91 -26.31 -37.73
N GLU A 25 -30.60 -27.17 -38.70
CA GLU A 25 -29.23 -27.55 -38.98
C GLU A 25 -28.42 -26.32 -39.48
N ASN A 26 -27.13 -26.29 -39.16
CA ASN A 26 -26.19 -25.18 -39.46
C ASN A 26 -26.48 -23.88 -38.71
N GLU A 27 -27.40 -23.85 -37.77
CA GLU A 27 -27.56 -22.70 -36.84
C GLU A 27 -26.37 -22.63 -35.88
N SER A 28 -25.96 -21.41 -35.52
CA SER A 28 -24.94 -21.20 -34.51
C SER A 28 -25.44 -20.23 -33.46
N VAL A 29 -25.00 -20.45 -32.22
CA VAL A 29 -25.31 -19.60 -31.05
C VAL A 29 -24.00 -19.22 -30.37
N LYS A 30 -23.87 -17.96 -29.98
CA LYS A 30 -22.76 -17.51 -29.14
C LYS A 30 -23.14 -17.65 -27.67
N VAL A 31 -22.32 -18.40 -26.94
CA VAL A 31 -22.42 -18.58 -25.49
C VAL A 31 -21.42 -17.66 -24.80
N PHE A 32 -21.87 -16.92 -23.81
CA PHE A 32 -21.04 -15.97 -23.05
C PHE A 32 -20.97 -16.40 -21.58
N ALA A 33 -19.78 -16.33 -21.00
CA ALA A 33 -19.63 -16.34 -19.56
C ALA A 33 -19.69 -14.90 -19.02
N LYS A 34 -20.44 -14.69 -17.96
CA LYS A 34 -20.52 -13.39 -17.27
C LYS A 34 -19.91 -13.53 -15.88
N PRO A 35 -19.05 -12.58 -15.45
CA PRO A 35 -18.55 -12.56 -14.08
C PRO A 35 -19.69 -12.54 -13.07
N GLU A 36 -19.48 -13.23 -11.95
CA GLU A 36 -20.36 -13.13 -10.81
C GLU A 36 -20.30 -11.71 -10.22
N PRO A 37 -21.39 -11.23 -9.58
CA PRO A 37 -21.36 -9.95 -8.87
C PRO A 37 -20.26 -9.88 -7.82
N ASP A 38 -19.74 -8.68 -7.58
CA ASP A 38 -18.78 -8.42 -6.53
C ASP A 38 -19.31 -8.94 -5.18
N GLY A 39 -18.44 -9.59 -4.40
CA GLY A 39 -18.79 -10.21 -3.13
C GLY A 39 -19.27 -11.67 -3.20
N THR A 40 -19.55 -12.23 -4.38
CA THR A 40 -19.84 -13.65 -4.55
C THR A 40 -18.69 -14.52 -4.04
N PHE A 41 -17.45 -14.08 -4.29
CA PHE A 41 -16.23 -14.69 -3.77
C PHE A 41 -15.55 -13.70 -2.82
N PRO A 42 -15.78 -13.80 -1.50
CA PRO A 42 -15.19 -12.89 -0.53
C PRO A 42 -13.67 -12.80 -0.67
N GLY A 43 -13.15 -11.60 -0.75
CA GLY A 43 -11.70 -11.35 -0.92
C GLY A 43 -11.15 -11.54 -2.33
N TYR A 44 -12.01 -11.73 -3.33
CA TYR A 44 -11.60 -11.86 -4.73
C TYR A 44 -12.42 -10.96 -5.64
N VAL A 45 -11.78 -10.46 -6.69
CA VAL A 45 -12.39 -9.68 -7.75
C VAL A 45 -12.12 -10.32 -9.11
N PHE A 46 -13.04 -10.11 -10.06
CA PHE A 46 -12.83 -10.58 -11.42
C PHE A 46 -11.60 -9.91 -12.03
N ASP A 47 -10.68 -10.72 -12.57
CA ASP A 47 -9.46 -10.19 -13.17
C ASP A 47 -9.67 -9.80 -14.64
N THR A 48 -9.95 -8.51 -14.86
CA THR A 48 -10.15 -7.95 -16.20
C THR A 48 -8.86 -7.95 -17.04
N GLU A 49 -7.69 -8.06 -16.41
CA GLU A 49 -6.40 -8.01 -17.09
C GLU A 49 -5.88 -9.41 -17.47
N ASP A 50 -6.42 -10.46 -16.85
CA ASP A 50 -6.05 -11.83 -17.23
C ASP A 50 -6.44 -12.10 -18.68
N HIS A 51 -5.45 -12.46 -19.50
CA HIS A 51 -5.65 -12.74 -20.93
C HIS A 51 -6.65 -13.88 -21.18
N ARG A 52 -6.84 -14.79 -20.22
CA ARG A 52 -7.80 -15.89 -20.28
C ARG A 52 -9.23 -15.40 -20.20
N ASN A 53 -9.47 -14.29 -19.48
CA ASN A 53 -10.78 -13.64 -19.38
C ASN A 53 -11.16 -12.83 -20.63
N LYS A 54 -10.25 -12.65 -21.58
CA LYS A 54 -10.55 -11.96 -22.85
C LYS A 54 -11.31 -12.81 -23.86
N LYS A 55 -11.46 -14.11 -23.60
CA LYS A 55 -12.17 -15.08 -24.45
C LYS A 55 -13.34 -15.71 -23.70
N LEU A 56 -14.27 -14.87 -23.25
CA LEU A 56 -15.46 -15.31 -22.50
C LEU A 56 -16.64 -15.66 -23.41
N GLU A 57 -16.40 -15.90 -24.70
CA GLU A 57 -17.41 -16.32 -25.65
C GLU A 57 -16.95 -17.53 -26.44
N LYS A 58 -17.88 -18.41 -26.78
CA LYS A 58 -17.68 -19.51 -27.71
C LYS A 58 -18.87 -19.62 -28.64
N GLU A 59 -18.61 -19.73 -29.93
CA GLU A 59 -19.65 -20.06 -30.91
C GLU A 59 -19.87 -21.57 -30.90
N VAL A 60 -21.12 -21.97 -30.77
CA VAL A 60 -21.59 -23.35 -30.81
C VAL A 60 -22.39 -23.54 -32.08
N LYS A 61 -22.04 -24.51 -32.89
CA LYS A 61 -22.75 -24.85 -34.13
C LYS A 61 -23.57 -26.11 -33.94
N ASN A 62 -24.71 -26.16 -34.63
CA ASN A 62 -25.52 -27.35 -34.68
C ASN A 62 -24.92 -28.31 -35.73
N ASP A 63 -23.92 -29.09 -35.34
CA ASP A 63 -23.19 -30.05 -36.22
C ASP A 63 -23.43 -31.51 -35.83
N SER A 64 -24.52 -31.79 -35.16
CA SER A 64 -24.92 -33.13 -34.73
C SER A 64 -24.04 -33.78 -33.63
N SER A 65 -23.11 -33.01 -33.04
CA SER A 65 -22.31 -33.45 -31.91
C SER A 65 -22.84 -32.84 -30.59
N SER A 66 -22.85 -33.62 -29.54
CA SER A 66 -23.13 -33.10 -28.18
C SER A 66 -21.81 -32.68 -27.54
N ASP A 67 -21.49 -31.39 -27.57
CA ASP A 67 -20.27 -30.85 -26.97
C ASP A 67 -20.55 -30.24 -25.60
N THR A 68 -19.69 -30.54 -24.64
CA THR A 68 -19.64 -29.79 -23.38
C THR A 68 -18.75 -28.56 -23.55
N ILE A 69 -19.30 -27.38 -23.32
CA ILE A 69 -18.57 -26.12 -23.38
C ILE A 69 -18.21 -25.71 -21.95
N THR A 70 -16.93 -25.54 -21.71
CA THR A 70 -16.43 -24.99 -20.45
C THR A 70 -15.86 -23.60 -20.71
N LEU A 71 -16.42 -22.58 -20.05
CA LEU A 71 -15.89 -21.22 -20.02
C LEU A 71 -15.42 -20.93 -18.59
N ASN A 72 -14.12 -20.67 -18.43
CA ASN A 72 -13.53 -20.43 -17.12
C ASN A 72 -13.40 -18.91 -16.89
N LEU A 73 -13.81 -18.47 -15.71
CA LEU A 73 -13.63 -17.12 -15.22
C LEU A 73 -12.48 -17.11 -14.20
N TYR A 74 -11.58 -16.15 -14.33
CA TYR A 74 -10.42 -16.04 -13.45
C TYR A 74 -10.55 -14.82 -12.55
N TYR A 75 -10.39 -15.04 -11.26
CA TYR A 75 -10.47 -14.03 -10.20
C TYR A 75 -9.10 -13.88 -9.55
N LYS A 76 -8.81 -12.68 -9.11
CA LYS A 76 -7.59 -12.37 -8.33
C LYS A 76 -7.95 -11.95 -6.91
N PRO A 77 -7.08 -12.19 -5.92
CA PRO A 77 -7.31 -11.70 -4.57
C PRO A 77 -7.30 -10.16 -4.56
N THR A 78 -8.09 -9.58 -3.67
CA THR A 78 -7.92 -8.18 -3.29
C THR A 78 -6.58 -8.00 -2.57
N VAL A 79 -5.92 -6.88 -2.77
CA VAL A 79 -4.66 -6.54 -2.09
C VAL A 79 -4.74 -5.11 -1.57
N LEU A 80 -4.43 -4.93 -0.30
CA LEU A 80 -4.19 -3.64 0.33
C LEU A 80 -2.70 -3.54 0.65
N THR A 81 -2.01 -2.58 0.07
CA THR A 81 -0.64 -2.23 0.45
C THR A 81 -0.67 -1.13 1.50
N VAL A 82 -0.06 -1.36 2.66
CA VAL A 82 0.11 -0.33 3.69
C VAL A 82 1.59 -0.04 3.84
N SER A 83 1.98 1.22 3.61
CA SER A 83 3.36 1.68 3.62
C SER A 83 3.60 2.67 4.75
N LYS A 84 4.82 2.68 5.31
CA LYS A 84 5.26 3.62 6.33
C LYS A 84 6.44 4.45 5.88
N THR A 85 6.29 5.77 5.89
CA THR A 85 7.36 6.74 5.65
C THR A 85 7.59 7.58 6.90
N VAL A 86 8.85 7.86 7.23
CA VAL A 86 9.22 8.78 8.31
C VAL A 86 10.21 9.79 7.77
N THR A 87 9.93 11.08 7.95
CA THR A 87 10.73 12.18 7.42
C THR A 87 11.14 13.17 8.51
N GLY A 88 12.11 14.03 8.19
CA GLY A 88 12.55 15.10 9.08
C GLY A 88 13.80 14.76 9.87
N TYR A 89 14.10 15.58 10.87
CA TYR A 89 15.31 15.46 11.68
C TYR A 89 15.05 14.63 12.95
N ASN A 90 16.11 13.98 13.47
CA ASN A 90 16.09 13.19 14.71
C ASN A 90 15.05 12.07 14.73
N MET A 91 14.90 11.39 13.58
CA MET A 91 14.06 10.21 13.45
C MET A 91 14.68 9.04 14.24
N GLU A 92 13.82 8.22 14.83
CA GLU A 92 14.23 6.95 15.46
C GLU A 92 14.34 5.87 14.37
N PRO A 93 15.56 5.48 13.92
CA PRO A 93 15.73 4.65 12.70
C PRO A 93 15.16 3.24 12.83
N ASN A 94 15.12 2.69 14.04
CA ASN A 94 14.66 1.32 14.30
C ASN A 94 13.31 1.27 15.01
N ARG A 95 12.58 2.38 15.02
CA ARG A 95 11.26 2.41 15.66
C ARG A 95 10.26 1.61 14.86
N SER A 96 9.52 0.76 15.54
CA SER A 96 8.35 0.06 15.04
C SER A 96 7.09 0.84 15.36
N TYR A 97 6.24 1.02 14.36
CA TYR A 97 4.94 1.70 14.47
C TYR A 97 3.84 0.66 14.37
N GLU A 98 2.94 0.64 15.34
CA GLU A 98 1.82 -0.29 15.35
C GLU A 98 0.66 0.28 14.54
N PHE A 99 0.05 -0.60 13.75
CA PHE A 99 -1.13 -0.34 12.96
C PHE A 99 -2.26 -1.28 13.36
N THR A 100 -3.47 -0.77 13.35
CA THR A 100 -4.69 -1.56 13.49
C THR A 100 -5.51 -1.44 12.21
N ILE A 101 -5.90 -2.56 11.63
CA ILE A 101 -6.93 -2.61 10.60
C ILE A 101 -8.25 -3.06 11.23
N LYS A 102 -9.31 -2.27 11.04
CA LYS A 102 -10.68 -2.58 11.45
C LYS A 102 -11.54 -2.77 10.21
N ALA A 103 -12.34 -3.81 10.20
CA ALA A 103 -13.28 -4.13 9.13
C ALA A 103 -14.72 -3.95 9.61
N VAL A 104 -15.56 -3.35 8.77
CA VAL A 104 -17.00 -3.17 9.03
C VAL A 104 -17.78 -3.74 7.86
N PRO A 105 -18.65 -4.73 8.08
CA PRO A 105 -19.43 -5.33 7.02
C PRO A 105 -20.44 -4.33 6.44
N PRO A 106 -20.95 -4.57 5.22
CA PRO A 106 -22.04 -3.80 4.64
C PRO A 106 -23.29 -3.82 5.53
N SER A 107 -24.09 -2.77 5.48
CA SER A 107 -25.37 -2.70 6.21
C SER A 107 -26.31 -3.83 5.76
N GLY A 108 -26.93 -4.50 6.70
CA GLY A 108 -27.83 -5.62 6.42
C GLY A 108 -27.16 -6.98 6.25
N THR A 109 -25.84 -7.06 6.43
CA THR A 109 -25.14 -8.35 6.47
C THR A 109 -25.60 -9.16 7.69
N ASP A 110 -25.89 -10.45 7.48
CA ASP A 110 -26.24 -11.37 8.56
C ASP A 110 -25.11 -11.44 9.60
N ALA A 111 -25.45 -11.44 10.87
CA ALA A 111 -24.49 -11.49 11.98
C ALA A 111 -23.53 -12.71 11.89
N SER A 112 -23.98 -13.82 11.31
CA SER A 112 -23.17 -15.03 11.10
C SER A 112 -22.07 -14.85 10.04
N THR A 113 -22.28 -13.94 9.07
CA THR A 113 -21.33 -13.61 7.98
C THR A 113 -20.63 -12.27 8.18
N ALA A 114 -21.01 -11.52 9.22
CA ALA A 114 -20.47 -10.22 9.56
C ALA A 114 -19.10 -10.27 10.26
N THR A 115 -18.46 -11.43 10.32
CA THR A 115 -17.18 -11.64 11.00
C THR A 115 -16.17 -12.24 10.03
N ILE A 116 -14.97 -11.66 10.00
CA ILE A 116 -13.83 -12.25 9.30
C ILE A 116 -13.36 -13.44 10.12
N THR A 117 -13.30 -14.60 9.48
CA THR A 117 -12.80 -15.84 10.08
C THR A 117 -11.29 -15.96 9.95
N ASP A 118 -10.68 -16.61 10.92
CA ASP A 118 -9.26 -16.91 10.89
C ASP A 118 -8.90 -17.77 9.67
N GLY A 119 -7.71 -17.52 9.07
CA GLY A 119 -7.27 -18.22 7.87
C GLY A 119 -7.81 -17.67 6.54
N GLN A 120 -8.62 -16.62 6.55
CA GLN A 120 -9.15 -16.00 5.33
C GLN A 120 -8.27 -14.88 4.78
N ILE A 121 -7.58 -14.14 5.66
CA ILE A 121 -6.79 -12.97 5.28
C ILE A 121 -5.32 -13.22 5.54
N PHE A 122 -4.51 -12.80 4.60
CA PHE A 122 -3.08 -13.06 4.61
C PHE A 122 -2.31 -11.75 4.58
N ILE A 123 -1.12 -11.74 5.22
CA ILE A 123 -0.21 -10.60 5.24
C ILE A 123 1.18 -11.04 4.79
N ARG A 124 1.80 -10.21 3.97
CA ARG A 124 3.19 -10.34 3.54
C ARG A 124 3.93 -9.04 3.84
N LYS A 125 5.09 -9.14 4.50
CA LYS A 125 5.92 -7.97 4.80
C LYS A 125 6.99 -7.76 3.72
N GLY A 126 7.01 -6.57 3.15
CA GLY A 126 8.00 -6.18 2.15
C GLY A 126 7.99 -7.11 0.93
N THR A 127 9.19 -7.43 0.46
CA THR A 127 9.42 -8.36 -0.66
C THR A 127 9.62 -9.81 -0.21
N ASP A 128 9.36 -10.10 1.05
CA ASP A 128 9.51 -11.45 1.60
C ASP A 128 8.57 -12.41 0.88
N ASP A 129 9.03 -13.62 0.56
CA ASP A 129 8.18 -14.65 -0.06
C ASP A 129 7.24 -15.33 0.96
N LYS A 130 7.40 -14.99 2.25
CA LYS A 130 6.62 -15.59 3.33
C LYS A 130 5.30 -14.85 3.51
N VAL A 131 4.23 -15.52 3.14
CA VAL A 131 2.87 -15.10 3.42
C VAL A 131 2.44 -15.75 4.74
N GLN A 132 1.86 -14.94 5.63
CA GLN A 132 1.38 -15.37 6.94
C GLN A 132 -0.13 -15.12 7.05
N ASN A 133 -0.81 -15.85 7.91
CA ASN A 133 -2.19 -15.55 8.25
C ASN A 133 -2.25 -14.27 9.09
N LEU A 134 -3.14 -13.33 8.73
CA LEU A 134 -3.44 -12.16 9.53
C LEU A 134 -4.72 -12.45 10.34
N THR A 135 -4.54 -12.76 11.62
CA THR A 135 -5.65 -13.09 12.50
C THR A 135 -6.48 -11.87 12.87
N PHE A 136 -7.77 -11.93 12.54
CA PHE A 136 -8.76 -10.93 12.95
C PHE A 136 -9.50 -11.40 14.22
N THR A 137 -9.55 -10.53 15.22
CA THR A 137 -10.35 -10.73 16.43
C THR A 137 -11.37 -9.59 16.51
N ASN A 138 -12.66 -9.93 16.55
CA ASN A 138 -13.74 -8.93 16.52
C ASN A 138 -13.59 -7.93 15.34
N ASN A 139 -13.31 -8.45 14.16
CA ASN A 139 -13.07 -7.66 12.94
C ASN A 139 -11.92 -6.65 13.04
N LYS A 140 -10.92 -6.94 13.86
CA LYS A 140 -9.69 -6.14 14.00
C LYS A 140 -8.46 -7.02 13.96
N ALA A 141 -7.41 -6.53 13.32
CA ALA A 141 -6.09 -7.13 13.35
C ALA A 141 -5.03 -6.05 13.55
N THR A 142 -3.84 -6.44 14.02
CA THR A 142 -2.71 -5.54 14.23
C THR A 142 -1.47 -6.04 13.52
N PHE A 143 -0.63 -5.11 13.08
CA PHE A 143 0.66 -5.39 12.48
C PHE A 143 1.61 -4.21 12.73
N ASN A 144 2.90 -4.40 12.47
CA ASN A 144 3.92 -3.39 12.73
C ASN A 144 4.74 -3.10 11.48
N LEU A 145 5.06 -1.82 11.27
CA LEU A 145 5.96 -1.34 10.23
C LEU A 145 7.04 -0.45 10.83
N ALA A 146 8.27 -0.64 10.40
CA ALA A 146 9.34 0.33 10.62
C ALA A 146 9.35 1.37 9.49
N LYS A 147 10.25 2.35 9.59
CA LYS A 147 10.48 3.34 8.53
C LYS A 147 10.78 2.65 7.20
N ASP A 148 10.13 3.12 6.12
CA ASP A 148 10.28 2.67 4.74
C ASP A 148 9.92 1.18 4.52
N GLU A 149 9.17 0.59 5.45
CA GLU A 149 8.58 -0.73 5.30
C GLU A 149 7.15 -0.67 4.76
N PHE A 150 6.71 -1.76 4.16
CA PHE A 150 5.32 -1.96 3.74
C PHE A 150 4.87 -3.40 3.99
N VAL A 151 3.56 -3.59 4.02
CA VAL A 151 2.90 -4.90 4.00
C VAL A 151 1.84 -4.93 2.91
N ASP A 152 1.67 -6.10 2.32
CA ASP A 152 0.53 -6.43 1.48
C ASP A 152 -0.44 -7.30 2.27
N ILE A 153 -1.69 -6.87 2.40
CA ILE A 153 -2.77 -7.61 3.03
C ILE A 153 -3.70 -8.08 1.91
N SER A 154 -3.90 -9.37 1.78
CA SER A 154 -4.66 -9.97 0.69
C SER A 154 -5.91 -10.69 1.14
N CYS A 155 -6.86 -10.87 0.21
CA CYS A 155 -8.15 -11.51 0.40
C CYS A 155 -9.11 -10.75 1.35
N LEU A 156 -8.99 -9.42 1.42
CA LEU A 156 -9.96 -8.59 2.14
C LEU A 156 -11.33 -8.67 1.44
N PRO A 157 -12.42 -9.06 2.15
CA PRO A 157 -13.78 -9.10 1.58
C PRO A 157 -14.16 -7.80 0.88
N THR A 158 -14.73 -7.91 -0.32
CA THR A 158 -15.20 -6.76 -1.11
C THR A 158 -16.49 -6.18 -0.51
N GLY A 159 -16.69 -4.88 -0.71
CA GLY A 159 -17.87 -4.16 -0.21
C GLY A 159 -17.85 -3.81 1.28
N TRP A 160 -16.86 -4.31 2.04
CA TRP A 160 -16.64 -3.93 3.43
C TRP A 160 -15.96 -2.57 3.52
N THR A 161 -16.19 -1.87 4.64
CA THR A 161 -15.45 -0.65 4.96
C THR A 161 -14.28 -1.00 5.87
N TYR A 162 -13.09 -0.57 5.50
CA TYR A 162 -11.86 -0.79 6.26
C TYR A 162 -11.33 0.53 6.78
N THR A 163 -10.82 0.52 8.01
CA THR A 163 -10.09 1.64 8.59
C THR A 163 -8.72 1.15 9.05
N VAL A 164 -7.67 1.67 8.44
CA VAL A 164 -6.29 1.45 8.91
C VAL A 164 -5.90 2.63 9.79
N THR A 165 -5.48 2.35 11.03
CA THR A 165 -5.11 3.39 12.01
C THR A 165 -3.71 3.14 12.52
N GLU A 166 -2.85 4.16 12.45
CA GLU A 166 -1.56 4.16 13.12
C GLU A 166 -1.73 4.54 14.58
N THR A 167 -1.13 3.79 15.50
CA THR A 167 -1.02 4.17 16.91
C THR A 167 -0.21 5.47 17.04
N ASP A 168 -0.54 6.31 18.02
CA ASP A 168 0.07 7.64 18.18
C ASP A 168 1.61 7.56 18.20
N PRO A 169 2.31 8.14 17.21
CA PRO A 169 3.77 8.16 17.19
C PRO A 169 4.37 9.12 18.23
N GLY A 170 3.54 9.92 18.92
CA GLY A 170 3.95 10.88 19.94
C GLY A 170 4.12 12.30 19.39
N LYS A 171 4.25 13.24 20.35
CA LYS A 171 4.22 14.70 20.13
C LYS A 171 5.26 15.26 19.15
N ASN A 172 6.31 14.50 18.86
CA ASN A 172 7.39 14.94 17.99
C ASN A 172 7.13 14.66 16.51
N TYR A 173 5.93 14.16 16.17
CA TYR A 173 5.55 13.82 14.81
C TYR A 173 4.22 14.46 14.43
N LYS A 174 4.14 14.96 13.20
CA LYS A 174 2.89 15.26 12.51
C LYS A 174 2.61 14.09 11.57
N THR A 175 1.44 13.46 11.73
CA THR A 175 1.05 12.30 10.92
C THR A 175 0.08 12.72 9.83
N SER A 176 0.30 12.21 8.63
CA SER A 176 -0.63 12.28 7.50
C SER A 176 -0.70 10.93 6.80
N TYR A 177 -1.73 10.73 5.98
CA TYR A 177 -1.84 9.56 5.11
C TYR A 177 -2.27 9.96 3.70
N LYS A 178 -1.96 9.09 2.74
CA LYS A 178 -2.48 9.11 1.37
C LYS A 178 -3.20 7.81 1.10
N LEU A 179 -4.37 7.89 0.48
CA LEU A 179 -5.14 6.74 0.02
C LEU A 179 -5.09 6.73 -1.51
N ASN A 180 -4.51 5.68 -2.09
CA ASN A 180 -4.28 5.56 -3.53
C ASN A 180 -3.58 6.83 -4.07
N ASP A 181 -4.05 7.40 -5.17
CA ASP A 181 -3.51 8.61 -5.79
C ASP A 181 -4.05 9.92 -5.19
N SER A 182 -4.73 9.88 -4.01
CA SER A 182 -5.28 11.09 -3.39
C SER A 182 -4.20 12.01 -2.85
N ASP A 183 -4.55 13.26 -2.55
CA ASP A 183 -3.70 14.17 -1.79
C ASP A 183 -3.51 13.69 -0.35
N ALA A 184 -2.42 14.14 0.29
CA ALA A 184 -2.16 13.81 1.67
C ALA A 184 -3.19 14.45 2.60
N THR A 185 -3.75 13.65 3.50
CA THR A 185 -4.70 14.08 4.54
C THR A 185 -4.04 14.00 5.91
N ASP A 186 -4.16 15.07 6.70
CA ASP A 186 -3.67 15.08 8.08
C ASP A 186 -4.49 14.09 8.91
N GLY A 187 -3.81 13.26 9.69
CA GLY A 187 -4.46 12.27 10.54
C GLY A 187 -3.75 10.92 10.55
N ARG A 188 -4.29 10.01 11.37
CA ARG A 188 -3.73 8.68 11.63
C ARG A 188 -4.66 7.54 11.23
N ALA A 189 -5.82 7.83 10.64
CA ALA A 189 -6.83 6.84 10.28
C ALA A 189 -7.28 7.06 8.84
N ALA A 190 -7.03 6.08 7.99
CA ALA A 190 -7.47 6.03 6.62
C ALA A 190 -8.66 5.07 6.50
N GLU A 191 -9.82 5.58 6.05
CA GLU A 191 -11.01 4.77 5.82
C GLU A 191 -11.28 4.63 4.32
N PHE A 192 -11.57 3.42 3.87
CA PHE A 192 -11.88 3.11 2.47
C PHE A 192 -12.75 1.86 2.34
N LYS A 193 -13.29 1.66 1.15
CA LYS A 193 -13.86 0.38 0.71
C LYS A 193 -12.92 -0.25 -0.30
N THR A 194 -12.77 -1.57 -0.27
CA THR A 194 -11.98 -2.28 -1.28
C THR A 194 -12.45 -1.92 -2.67
N SER A 195 -11.49 -1.54 -3.54
CA SER A 195 -11.78 -1.18 -4.92
C SER A 195 -12.20 -2.40 -5.74
N THR A 196 -12.97 -2.17 -6.79
CA THR A 196 -13.36 -3.20 -7.76
C THR A 196 -12.18 -3.69 -8.61
N THR A 197 -11.08 -2.95 -8.63
CA THR A 197 -9.81 -3.38 -9.24
C THR A 197 -9.05 -4.36 -8.37
N GLY A 198 -9.40 -4.41 -7.07
CA GLY A 198 -8.78 -5.29 -6.09
C GLY A 198 -7.42 -4.84 -5.57
N ASN A 199 -6.96 -3.63 -5.93
CA ASN A 199 -5.71 -3.07 -5.45
C ASN A 199 -5.97 -1.73 -4.78
N ASP A 200 -5.61 -1.61 -3.51
CA ASP A 200 -5.68 -0.37 -2.74
C ASP A 200 -4.34 -0.12 -2.06
N GLU A 201 -3.98 1.14 -1.87
CA GLU A 201 -2.75 1.55 -1.22
C GLU A 201 -3.01 2.63 -0.18
N VAL A 202 -2.41 2.49 0.99
CA VAL A 202 -2.41 3.52 2.04
C VAL A 202 -0.97 3.78 2.48
N THR A 203 -0.49 5.00 2.28
CA THR A 203 0.85 5.42 2.73
C THR A 203 0.72 6.35 3.93
N PHE A 204 1.25 5.96 5.10
CA PHE A 204 1.32 6.80 6.29
C PHE A 204 2.69 7.49 6.37
N THR A 205 2.66 8.80 6.63
CA THR A 205 3.87 9.61 6.78
C THR A 205 3.91 10.26 8.15
N ASN A 206 5.00 10.03 8.90
CA ASN A 206 5.31 10.75 10.13
C ASN A 206 6.42 11.75 9.84
N ALA A 207 6.07 13.04 9.82
CA ALA A 207 7.03 14.13 9.70
C ALA A 207 7.50 14.55 11.09
N SER A 208 8.80 14.43 11.38
CA SER A 208 9.37 14.91 12.64
C SER A 208 9.23 16.43 12.72
N THR A 209 8.71 16.90 13.86
CA THR A 209 8.59 18.33 14.19
C THR A 209 9.83 18.87 14.94
N VAL A 210 10.81 18.00 15.19
CA VAL A 210 12.07 18.38 15.82
C VAL A 210 12.91 19.16 14.83
N ALA A 211 13.25 20.39 15.19
CA ALA A 211 14.14 21.20 14.37
C ALA A 211 15.56 20.59 14.37
N PRO A 212 16.29 20.64 13.24
CA PRO A 212 17.70 20.32 13.23
C PRO A 212 18.44 21.26 14.22
N PRO A 213 19.53 20.81 14.88
CA PRO A 213 20.33 21.69 15.67
C PRO A 213 20.83 22.84 14.81
N GLU A 214 20.82 24.04 15.36
CA GLU A 214 21.46 25.18 14.70
C GLU A 214 22.96 24.91 14.60
N THR A 215 23.38 24.32 13.50
CA THR A 215 24.79 23.96 13.22
C THR A 215 25.58 25.12 12.65
N GLY A 216 24.99 26.31 12.60
CA GLY A 216 25.64 27.54 12.20
C GLY A 216 25.67 28.54 13.36
N ARG A 217 26.82 28.72 14.01
CA ARG A 217 27.10 30.02 14.60
C ARG A 217 26.98 30.99 13.46
N THR A 218 25.87 31.73 13.37
CA THR A 218 25.83 32.94 12.54
C THR A 218 26.94 33.84 13.07
N ILE A 219 28.11 33.78 12.42
CA ILE A 219 29.15 34.78 12.65
C ILE A 219 28.48 36.06 12.18
N HIS A 220 28.07 36.89 13.13
CA HIS A 220 27.54 38.22 12.83
C HIS A 220 28.54 38.90 11.91
N ASP A 221 28.09 39.62 10.91
CA ASP A 221 28.98 40.34 9.97
C ASP A 221 30.06 41.13 10.68
N SER A 222 29.76 41.60 11.91
CA SER A 222 30.72 42.23 12.81
C SER A 222 31.87 41.32 13.26
N GLU A 223 31.69 40.02 13.42
CA GLU A 223 32.77 39.08 13.80
C GLU A 223 33.72 38.79 12.64
N TRP A 224 33.22 38.75 11.42
CA TRP A 224 34.05 38.67 10.22
C TRP A 224 34.86 39.93 10.01
N ILE A 225 34.27 41.10 10.24
CA ILE A 225 34.95 42.39 10.16
C ILE A 225 36.07 42.48 11.20
N LEU A 226 35.81 42.04 12.45
CA LEU A 226 36.82 41.96 13.51
C LEU A 226 37.98 41.02 13.15
N LEU A 227 37.67 39.82 12.61
CA LEU A 227 38.69 38.85 12.16
C LEU A 227 39.56 39.43 11.02
N LEU A 228 38.95 40.08 10.06
CA LEU A 228 39.65 40.76 8.95
C LEU A 228 40.52 41.90 9.46
N ILE A 229 40.07 42.72 10.43
CA ILE A 229 40.84 43.78 11.03
C ILE A 229 42.07 43.22 11.76
N VAL A 230 41.92 42.17 12.54
CA VAL A 230 43.02 41.49 13.23
C VAL A 230 44.08 40.99 12.25
N ILE A 231 43.67 40.33 11.15
CA ILE A 231 44.58 39.85 10.10
C ILE A 231 45.30 41.02 9.42
N LEU A 232 44.61 42.12 9.16
CA LEU A 232 45.19 43.32 8.56
C LEU A 232 46.23 44.00 9.49
N VAL A 233 45.94 44.09 10.79
CA VAL A 233 46.85 44.66 11.80
C VAL A 233 48.11 43.80 11.94
N ILE A 234 47.98 42.47 11.98
CA ILE A 234 49.10 41.55 12.07
C ILE A 234 49.98 41.66 10.80
N SER A 235 49.38 41.72 9.62
CA SER A 235 50.11 41.83 8.34
C SER A 235 50.83 43.19 8.20
N ALA A 236 50.18 44.29 8.62
CA ALA A 236 50.78 45.61 8.60
C ALA A 236 51.91 45.74 9.65
N GLY A 237 51.71 45.20 10.86
CA GLY A 237 52.74 45.14 11.91
C GLY A 237 53.95 44.31 11.50
N GLY A 238 53.71 43.15 10.86
CA GLY A 238 54.77 42.30 10.30
C GLY A 238 55.58 42.97 9.25
N MET A 239 54.95 43.70 8.32
CA MET A 239 55.69 44.49 7.27
C MET A 239 56.47 45.63 7.83
N THR A 240 56.00 46.34 8.83
CA THR A 240 56.76 47.44 9.46
C THR A 240 57.92 46.91 10.27
N PHE A 241 57.78 45.76 10.92
CA PHE A 241 58.89 45.09 11.62
C PHE A 241 59.97 44.61 10.66
N LEU A 242 59.62 43.98 9.55
CA LEU A 242 60.54 43.53 8.52
C LEU A 242 61.30 44.72 7.84
N ARG A 243 60.64 45.89 7.62
CA ARG A 243 61.23 47.09 7.09
C ARG A 243 62.24 47.72 8.08
N LYS A 244 61.96 47.69 9.37
CA LYS A 244 62.90 48.15 10.41
C LYS A 244 64.13 47.23 10.52
N MET A 245 63.96 45.92 10.37
CA MET A 245 65.12 45.03 10.35
C MET A 245 66.02 45.23 9.15
N LYS A 246 65.46 45.48 7.94
CA LYS A 246 66.22 45.72 6.69
C LYS A 246 67.00 47.04 6.66
N LYS A 247 66.74 47.98 7.57
CA LYS A 247 67.47 49.22 7.72
C LYS A 247 68.62 49.16 8.74
N ARG A 248 68.89 48.00 9.34
CA ARG A 248 69.93 47.79 10.36
C ARG A 248 71.11 46.92 9.86
N TYR A 249 71.17 46.65 8.55
CA TYR A 249 72.28 45.97 7.88
C TYR A 249 72.75 46.78 6.73
#